data_34441bb68203e43bbf84523e2e842cb8
#
_entry.id   34441bb68203e43bbf84523e2e842cb8
#
_cell.length_a   1.000
_cell.length_b   1.000
_cell.length_c   1.000
_cell.angle_alpha   90.00
_cell.angle_beta   90.00
_cell.angle_gamma   90.00
#
_symmetry.space_group_name_H-M   'P 1'
#
loop_
_entity.id
_entity.type
_entity.pdbx_description
1 polymer ?
#
loop_
_entity_poly.entity_id
_entity_poly.type
_entity_poly.pdbx_seq_one_letter_code
_entity_poly.pdbx_strand_id
1 'polypeptide(L)'
;MKEENEPIYLDKEGYEQFLEELEEIKRKLNKNGQQKSSAYVNAVGDGWHDNFEFEEATREEYKILSDLREKTARLKRIVIVKKNENENKTANINDLILVSMSFGNEEPSDEIFKLVASFNPNIFADIKEVSINSPLGKSVYQQSEGYSGEYSVNNSTIHFELKKISKTVEELQDGILTLTRG
;
A
#
# COMPACT_ATOMS: atom_id res chain seq x y z
N MET A 1 -11.73 12.81 7.56
CA MET A 1 -10.78 13.52 8.44
C MET A 1 -10.25 12.69 9.62
N LYS A 2 -10.46 11.35 9.67
CA LYS A 2 -9.87 10.46 10.73
C LYS A 2 -8.60 9.73 10.28
N GLU A 3 -8.33 9.63 8.99
CA GLU A 3 -7.19 8.87 8.45
C GLU A 3 -5.83 9.59 8.51
N GLU A 4 -5.82 10.90 8.71
CA GLU A 4 -4.58 11.70 8.67
C GLU A 4 -3.60 11.44 9.82
N ASN A 5 -4.02 10.76 10.90
CA ASN A 5 -3.20 10.51 12.09
C ASN A 5 -2.97 9.01 12.41
N GLU A 6 -3.50 8.10 11.60
CA GLU A 6 -3.29 6.68 11.86
C GLU A 6 -1.84 6.26 11.61
N PRO A 7 -1.26 5.38 12.44
CA PRO A 7 0.07 4.82 12.18
C PRO A 7 0.06 3.99 10.90
N ILE A 8 1.19 4.01 10.20
CA ILE A 8 1.42 3.27 8.98
C ILE A 8 2.45 2.19 9.30
N TYR A 9 2.06 0.94 9.17
CA TYR A 9 2.90 -0.19 9.53
C TYR A 9 3.67 -0.68 8.30
N LEU A 10 5.00 -0.67 8.38
CA LEU A 10 5.89 -1.21 7.36
C LEU A 10 6.85 -2.21 8.01
N ASP A 11 7.22 -3.25 7.27
CA ASP A 11 8.40 -4.03 7.62
C ASP A 11 9.68 -3.29 7.19
N LYS A 12 10.83 -3.88 7.46
CA LYS A 12 12.12 -3.26 7.14
C LYS A 12 12.26 -3.01 5.64
N GLU A 13 11.85 -3.96 4.82
CA GLU A 13 11.94 -3.87 3.35
C GLU A 13 11.00 -2.79 2.82
N GLY A 14 9.75 -2.76 3.26
CA GLY A 14 8.79 -1.72 2.89
C GLY A 14 9.22 -0.32 3.33
N TYR A 15 9.93 -0.20 4.46
CA TYR A 15 10.51 1.06 4.89
C TYR A 15 11.69 1.51 4.02
N GLU A 16 12.59 0.59 3.65
CA GLU A 16 13.70 0.87 2.75
C GLU A 16 13.19 1.33 1.37
N GLN A 17 12.21 0.63 0.80
CA GLN A 17 11.54 1.04 -0.45
C GLN A 17 10.92 2.44 -0.34
N PHE A 18 10.25 2.73 0.77
CA PHE A 18 9.68 4.05 1.01
C PHE A 18 10.74 5.17 1.03
N LEU A 19 11.89 4.91 1.65
CA LEU A 19 13.00 5.86 1.66
C LEU A 19 13.61 6.07 0.27
N GLU A 20 13.74 5.00 -0.54
CA GLU A 20 14.22 5.10 -1.92
C GLU A 20 13.29 5.96 -2.78
N GLU A 21 11.97 5.78 -2.66
CA GLU A 21 11.00 6.62 -3.36
C GLU A 21 11.08 8.09 -2.92
N LEU A 22 11.31 8.36 -1.63
CA LEU A 22 11.49 9.72 -1.12
C LEU A 22 12.74 10.38 -1.72
N GLU A 23 13.84 9.64 -1.80
CA GLU A 23 15.07 10.13 -2.43
C GLU A 23 14.91 10.34 -3.95
N GLU A 24 14.08 9.53 -4.61
CA GLU A 24 13.76 9.75 -6.02
C GLU A 24 12.99 11.06 -6.25
N ILE A 25 12.02 11.37 -5.39
CA ILE A 25 11.28 12.64 -5.46
C ILE A 25 12.23 13.82 -5.26
N LYS A 26 13.17 13.73 -4.33
CA LYS A 26 14.19 14.79 -4.13
C LYS A 26 15.10 14.95 -5.36
N ARG A 27 15.47 13.85 -6.00
CA ARG A 27 16.26 13.89 -7.25
C ARG A 27 15.46 14.54 -8.38
N LYS A 28 14.17 14.22 -8.52
CA LYS A 28 13.28 14.88 -9.50
C LYS A 28 13.18 16.39 -9.24
N LEU A 29 13.03 16.80 -7.97
CA LEU A 29 13.00 18.23 -7.60
C LEU A 29 14.28 18.94 -8.00
N ASN A 30 15.44 18.36 -7.72
CA ASN A 30 16.75 18.96 -8.08
C ASN A 30 16.90 19.08 -9.61
N LYS A 31 16.55 18.04 -10.36
CA LYS A 31 16.59 18.05 -11.82
C LYS A 31 15.65 19.11 -12.40
N ASN A 32 14.43 19.21 -11.87
CA ASN A 32 13.47 20.24 -12.28
C ASN A 32 14.00 21.64 -12.00
N GLY A 33 14.64 21.88 -10.84
CA GLY A 33 15.28 23.15 -10.51
C GLY A 33 16.39 23.54 -11.50
N GLN A 34 17.19 22.57 -11.97
CA GLN A 34 18.20 22.81 -13.01
C GLN A 34 17.55 23.18 -14.35
N GLN A 35 16.50 22.47 -14.76
CA GLN A 35 15.74 22.77 -15.99
C GLN A 35 15.12 24.17 -15.94
N LYS A 36 14.48 24.52 -14.82
CA LYS A 36 13.89 25.84 -14.58
C LYS A 36 14.94 26.95 -14.65
N SER A 37 16.11 26.74 -14.04
CA SER A 37 17.24 27.68 -14.12
C SER A 37 17.74 27.84 -15.54
N SER A 38 17.90 26.75 -16.30
CA SER A 38 18.33 26.78 -17.70
C SER A 38 17.32 27.51 -18.58
N ALA A 39 16.01 27.22 -18.39
CA ALA A 39 14.94 27.91 -19.13
C ALA A 39 14.95 29.42 -18.85
N TYR A 40 15.21 29.83 -17.61
CA TYR A 40 15.32 31.25 -17.25
C TYR A 40 16.53 31.93 -17.91
N VAL A 41 17.71 31.30 -17.89
CA VAL A 41 18.94 31.83 -18.47
C VAL A 41 18.86 31.91 -20.00
N ASN A 42 18.20 30.95 -20.64
CA ASN A 42 18.06 30.88 -22.09
C ASN A 42 16.96 31.82 -22.66
N ALA A 43 16.16 32.43 -21.79
CA ALA A 43 15.17 33.40 -22.22
C ALA A 43 15.87 34.65 -22.82
N VAL A 44 15.51 35.01 -24.07
CA VAL A 44 16.11 36.11 -24.80
C VAL A 44 15.24 37.37 -24.69
N GLY A 45 15.78 38.48 -24.22
CA GLY A 45 15.09 39.77 -24.11
C GLY A 45 14.02 39.78 -23.00
N ASP A 46 12.87 40.46 -23.24
CA ASP A 46 11.71 40.49 -22.34
C ASP A 46 10.89 39.17 -22.35
N GLY A 47 11.42 38.13 -23.02
CA GLY A 47 10.76 36.79 -23.22
C GLY A 47 10.53 35.99 -21.95
N TRP A 48 10.90 36.46 -20.77
CA TRP A 48 10.59 35.78 -19.52
C TRP A 48 9.08 35.72 -19.22
N HIS A 49 8.29 36.65 -19.80
CA HIS A 49 6.82 36.66 -19.67
C HIS A 49 6.11 35.59 -20.51
N ASP A 50 6.75 35.10 -21.60
CA ASP A 50 6.20 34.07 -22.49
C ASP A 50 7.08 32.83 -22.54
N ASN A 51 7.85 32.58 -21.47
CA ASN A 51 8.73 31.40 -21.40
C ASN A 51 7.98 30.17 -20.96
N PHE A 52 7.39 29.47 -21.95
CA PHE A 52 6.63 28.21 -21.73
C PHE A 52 7.42 27.16 -20.96
N GLU A 53 8.71 26.99 -21.25
CA GLU A 53 9.55 25.99 -20.55
C GLU A 53 9.70 26.32 -19.06
N PHE A 54 9.87 27.60 -18.72
CA PHE A 54 9.96 28.05 -17.33
C PHE A 54 8.63 27.87 -16.59
N GLU A 55 7.51 28.20 -17.25
CA GLU A 55 6.17 28.00 -16.67
C GLU A 55 5.84 26.53 -16.46
N GLU A 56 6.20 25.66 -17.42
CA GLU A 56 6.02 24.23 -17.31
C GLU A 56 6.87 23.64 -16.17
N ALA A 57 8.15 24.00 -16.10
CA ALA A 57 9.04 23.60 -15.00
C ALA A 57 8.51 24.09 -13.64
N THR A 58 7.91 25.27 -13.59
CA THR A 58 7.29 25.81 -12.37
C THR A 58 6.05 25.01 -11.96
N ARG A 59 5.19 24.64 -12.91
CA ARG A 59 4.01 23.79 -12.64
C ARG A 59 4.43 22.40 -12.15
N GLU A 60 5.47 21.83 -12.76
CA GLU A 60 6.01 20.54 -12.34
C GLU A 60 6.65 20.60 -10.94
N GLU A 61 7.35 21.70 -10.62
CA GLU A 61 7.90 21.93 -9.28
C GLU A 61 6.83 21.89 -8.19
N TYR A 62 5.67 22.51 -8.44
CA TYR A 62 4.56 22.49 -7.48
C TYR A 62 4.02 21.08 -7.24
N LYS A 63 3.92 20.25 -8.27
CA LYS A 63 3.50 18.84 -8.14
C LYS A 63 4.52 18.06 -7.31
N ILE A 64 5.80 18.14 -7.67
CA ILE A 64 6.88 17.44 -6.95
C ILE A 64 6.93 17.88 -5.48
N LEU A 65 6.76 19.17 -5.18
CA LEU A 65 6.72 19.69 -3.82
C LEU A 65 5.48 19.18 -3.05
N SER A 66 4.34 19.04 -3.71
CA SER A 66 3.14 18.44 -3.11
C SER A 66 3.39 16.99 -2.70
N ASP A 67 3.94 16.19 -3.62
CA ASP A 67 4.28 14.78 -3.39
C ASP A 67 5.32 14.64 -2.25
N LEU A 68 6.33 15.50 -2.24
CA LEU A 68 7.36 15.52 -1.19
C LEU A 68 6.76 15.82 0.19
N ARG A 69 5.86 16.79 0.26
CA ARG A 69 5.17 17.14 1.52
C ARG A 69 4.32 16.00 2.02
N GLU A 70 3.54 15.38 1.15
CA GLU A 70 2.70 14.24 1.49
C GLU A 70 3.54 13.07 1.99
N LYS A 71 4.57 12.66 1.24
CA LYS A 71 5.47 11.58 1.67
C LYS A 71 6.19 11.90 2.99
N THR A 72 6.65 13.12 3.18
CA THR A 72 7.28 13.55 4.44
C THR A 72 6.31 13.50 5.62
N ALA A 73 5.03 13.84 5.40
CA ALA A 73 3.99 13.71 6.42
C ALA A 73 3.74 12.24 6.78
N ARG A 74 3.72 11.34 5.79
CA ARG A 74 3.59 9.88 6.02
C ARG A 74 4.79 9.31 6.78
N LEU A 75 6.01 9.75 6.47
CA LEU A 75 7.24 9.30 7.14
C LEU A 75 7.14 9.43 8.67
N LYS A 76 6.52 10.50 9.18
CA LYS A 76 6.36 10.75 10.61
C LYS A 76 5.44 9.76 11.32
N ARG A 77 4.63 9.01 10.57
CA ARG A 77 3.64 8.07 11.08
C ARG A 77 4.06 6.61 10.88
N ILE A 78 5.20 6.37 10.24
CA ILE A 78 5.69 5.01 9.98
C ILE A 78 6.11 4.36 11.29
N VAL A 79 5.60 3.16 11.51
CA VAL A 79 5.97 2.26 12.59
C VAL A 79 6.56 1.01 11.94
N ILE A 80 7.82 0.72 12.26
CA ILE A 80 8.47 -0.49 11.74
C ILE A 80 8.00 -1.68 12.55
N VAL A 81 7.35 -2.62 11.88
CA VAL A 81 6.87 -3.87 12.46
C VAL A 81 7.81 -5.02 12.11
N LYS A 82 8.01 -5.92 13.05
CA LYS A 82 8.75 -7.16 12.84
C LYS A 82 7.77 -8.30 12.62
N LYS A 83 8.18 -9.28 11.81
CA LYS A 83 7.47 -10.55 11.71
C LYS A 83 7.36 -11.16 13.11
N ASN A 84 6.14 -11.41 13.56
CA ASN A 84 5.93 -12.14 14.81
C ASN A 84 6.14 -13.62 14.51
N GLU A 85 7.18 -14.22 15.09
CA GLU A 85 7.46 -15.66 14.99
C GLU A 85 6.62 -16.48 15.99
N ASN A 86 5.75 -15.83 16.74
CA ASN A 86 4.91 -16.51 17.72
C ASN A 86 3.94 -17.48 17.02
N GLU A 87 3.89 -18.68 17.53
CA GLU A 87 3.00 -19.81 17.13
C GLU A 87 1.50 -19.51 17.34
N ASN A 88 1.13 -18.29 17.67
CA ASN A 88 -0.26 -17.90 17.76
C ASN A 88 -0.88 -18.01 16.36
N LYS A 89 -1.95 -18.79 16.24
CA LYS A 89 -2.74 -19.02 15.01
C LYS A 89 -3.48 -17.76 14.54
N THR A 90 -2.78 -16.63 14.50
CA THR A 90 -3.29 -15.33 14.05
C THR A 90 -2.57 -14.90 12.77
N ALA A 91 -3.29 -14.21 11.89
CA ALA A 91 -2.76 -13.73 10.62
C ALA A 91 -1.66 -12.68 10.83
N ASN A 92 -0.47 -12.93 10.32
CA ASN A 92 0.71 -12.10 10.46
C ASN A 92 1.32 -11.72 9.10
N ILE A 93 2.30 -10.82 9.12
CA ILE A 93 3.05 -10.42 7.94
C ILE A 93 3.73 -11.64 7.31
N ASN A 94 3.65 -11.74 5.99
CA ASN A 94 4.10 -12.85 5.14
C ASN A 94 3.30 -14.16 5.29
N ASP A 95 2.17 -14.15 6.00
CA ASP A 95 1.25 -15.28 5.97
C ASP A 95 0.39 -15.24 4.71
N LEU A 96 0.03 -16.43 4.26
CA LEU A 96 -1.00 -16.64 3.27
C LEU A 96 -2.33 -16.80 4.02
N ILE A 97 -3.35 -16.11 3.55
CA ILE A 97 -4.69 -16.15 4.11
C ILE A 97 -5.70 -16.54 3.05
N LEU A 98 -6.61 -17.43 3.40
CA LEU A 98 -7.82 -17.74 2.62
C LEU A 98 -8.96 -16.92 3.22
N VAL A 99 -9.54 -16.03 2.42
CA VAL A 99 -10.63 -15.16 2.83
C VAL A 99 -11.83 -15.38 1.91
N SER A 100 -12.98 -15.65 2.52
CA SER A 100 -14.27 -15.64 1.84
C SER A 100 -14.82 -14.21 1.87
N MET A 101 -15.21 -13.66 0.74
CA MET A 101 -15.70 -12.28 0.65
C MET A 101 -17.01 -12.23 -0.13
N SER A 102 -17.95 -11.40 0.34
CA SER A 102 -19.20 -11.13 -0.38
C SER A 102 -19.47 -9.64 -0.49
N PHE A 103 -19.97 -9.21 -1.64
CA PHE A 103 -20.34 -7.84 -1.97
C PHE A 103 -21.85 -7.70 -1.95
N GLY A 104 -22.39 -7.05 -0.93
CA GLY A 104 -23.86 -6.90 -0.78
C GLY A 104 -24.55 -8.25 -0.68
N ASN A 105 -25.39 -8.60 -1.68
CA ASN A 105 -26.16 -9.85 -1.74
C ASN A 105 -25.53 -10.90 -2.67
N GLU A 106 -24.28 -10.72 -3.10
CA GLU A 106 -23.61 -11.69 -3.97
C GLU A 106 -23.17 -12.92 -3.18
N GLU A 107 -23.09 -14.06 -3.87
CA GLU A 107 -22.53 -15.28 -3.28
C GLU A 107 -21.07 -15.05 -2.87
N PRO A 108 -20.66 -15.55 -1.68
CA PRO A 108 -19.29 -15.40 -1.22
C PRO A 108 -18.29 -16.06 -2.18
N SER A 109 -17.18 -15.37 -2.46
CA SER A 109 -16.06 -15.90 -3.21
C SER A 109 -14.82 -16.05 -2.33
N ASP A 110 -14.10 -17.15 -2.52
CA ASP A 110 -12.89 -17.44 -1.78
C ASP A 110 -11.67 -16.93 -2.55
N GLU A 111 -10.84 -16.12 -1.92
CA GLU A 111 -9.58 -15.66 -2.48
C GLU A 111 -8.41 -15.86 -1.52
N ILE A 112 -7.23 -16.14 -2.10
CA ILE A 112 -5.97 -16.28 -1.35
C ILE A 112 -5.17 -15.00 -1.50
N PHE A 113 -4.70 -14.49 -0.37
CA PHE A 113 -3.83 -13.32 -0.31
C PHE A 113 -2.59 -13.59 0.53
N LYS A 114 -1.51 -12.88 0.22
CA LYS A 114 -0.35 -12.76 1.08
C LYS A 114 -0.40 -11.44 1.82
N LEU A 115 -0.36 -11.47 3.15
CA LEU A 115 -0.31 -10.25 3.96
C LEU A 115 1.10 -9.64 3.93
N VAL A 116 1.18 -8.36 3.57
CA VAL A 116 2.45 -7.63 3.51
C VAL A 116 2.37 -6.31 4.27
N ALA A 117 3.50 -5.87 4.80
CA ALA A 117 3.63 -4.55 5.43
C ALA A 117 4.33 -3.57 4.48
N SER A 118 3.70 -3.30 3.35
CA SER A 118 4.20 -2.45 2.27
C SER A 118 3.14 -1.42 1.83
N PHE A 119 3.59 -0.28 1.29
CA PHE A 119 2.71 0.68 0.60
C PHE A 119 2.29 0.22 -0.79
N ASN A 120 3.16 -0.56 -1.46
CA ASN A 120 2.98 -1.00 -2.83
C ASN A 120 2.87 -2.53 -2.88
N PRO A 121 1.73 -3.12 -2.41
CA PRO A 121 1.52 -4.56 -2.53
C PRO A 121 1.45 -4.97 -4.00
N ASN A 122 2.06 -6.10 -4.35
CA ASN A 122 1.98 -6.63 -5.71
C ASN A 122 0.65 -7.35 -5.94
N ILE A 123 -0.32 -6.62 -6.47
CA ILE A 123 -1.66 -7.14 -6.79
C ILE A 123 -1.70 -7.99 -8.07
N PHE A 124 -0.61 -8.03 -8.84
CA PHE A 124 -0.47 -8.80 -10.09
C PHE A 124 0.39 -10.07 -9.92
N ALA A 125 0.86 -10.36 -8.69
CA ALA A 125 1.53 -11.61 -8.40
C ALA A 125 0.57 -12.80 -8.52
N ASP A 126 1.10 -14.01 -8.69
CA ASP A 126 0.32 -15.26 -8.73
C ASP A 126 -0.55 -15.39 -7.47
N ILE A 127 -0.02 -15.00 -6.32
CA ILE A 127 -0.78 -14.77 -5.11
C ILE A 127 -0.79 -13.27 -4.84
N LYS A 128 -1.96 -12.65 -4.95
CA LYS A 128 -2.13 -11.21 -4.73
C LYS A 128 -1.66 -10.81 -3.33
N GLU A 129 -0.91 -9.73 -3.25
CA GLU A 129 -0.52 -9.16 -1.96
C GLU A 129 -1.56 -8.18 -1.44
N VAL A 130 -1.81 -8.23 -0.14
CA VAL A 130 -2.68 -7.29 0.58
C VAL A 130 -1.89 -6.63 1.69
N SER A 131 -1.81 -5.29 1.65
CA SER A 131 -1.16 -4.54 2.71
C SER A 131 -1.96 -4.56 4.01
N ILE A 132 -1.30 -4.78 5.15
CA ILE A 132 -1.92 -4.63 6.48
C ILE A 132 -2.41 -3.20 6.75
N ASN A 133 -2.04 -2.22 5.93
CA ASN A 133 -2.55 -0.84 5.99
C ASN A 133 -3.84 -0.65 5.17
N SER A 134 -4.22 -1.62 4.31
CA SER A 134 -5.46 -1.58 3.54
C SER A 134 -6.68 -1.90 4.41
N PRO A 135 -7.92 -1.57 3.99
CA PRO A 135 -9.12 -1.90 4.76
C PRO A 135 -9.23 -3.40 5.08
N LEU A 136 -9.05 -4.29 4.10
CA LEU A 136 -9.05 -5.74 4.33
C LEU A 136 -7.90 -6.17 5.24
N GLY A 137 -6.67 -5.71 4.94
CA GLY A 137 -5.50 -6.08 5.73
C GLY A 137 -5.60 -5.66 7.20
N LYS A 138 -6.10 -4.45 7.48
CA LYS A 138 -6.38 -3.97 8.86
C LYS A 138 -7.40 -4.85 9.57
N SER A 139 -8.41 -5.34 8.83
CA SER A 139 -9.49 -6.14 9.40
C SER A 139 -9.07 -7.57 9.74
N VAL A 140 -8.13 -8.15 8.99
CA VAL A 140 -7.67 -9.54 9.19
C VAL A 140 -6.36 -9.66 9.97
N TYR A 141 -5.53 -8.61 10.01
CA TYR A 141 -4.25 -8.63 10.70
C TYR A 141 -4.43 -8.93 12.20
N GLN A 142 -3.68 -9.89 12.73
CA GLN A 142 -3.75 -10.41 14.10
C GLN A 142 -5.08 -11.08 14.47
N GLN A 143 -5.95 -11.39 13.50
CA GLN A 143 -7.14 -12.19 13.72
C GLN A 143 -6.85 -13.68 13.54
N SER A 144 -7.67 -14.52 14.19
CA SER A 144 -7.60 -15.99 14.10
C SER A 144 -8.49 -16.52 12.99
N GLU A 145 -8.25 -17.76 12.58
CA GLU A 145 -9.16 -18.49 11.68
C GLU A 145 -10.59 -18.52 12.24
N GLY A 146 -11.59 -18.38 11.36
CA GLY A 146 -13.00 -18.27 11.69
C GLY A 146 -13.47 -16.86 12.06
N TYR A 147 -12.57 -15.86 12.09
CA TYR A 147 -12.97 -14.48 12.33
C TYR A 147 -13.74 -13.93 11.13
N SER A 148 -14.91 -13.37 11.41
CA SER A 148 -15.76 -12.70 10.41
C SER A 148 -15.93 -11.23 10.76
N GLY A 149 -16.03 -10.39 9.75
CA GLY A 149 -16.21 -8.96 9.91
C GLY A 149 -16.66 -8.27 8.64
N GLU A 150 -16.61 -6.96 8.68
CA GLU A 150 -16.92 -6.13 7.51
C GLU A 150 -15.93 -4.97 7.40
N TYR A 151 -15.71 -4.51 6.19
CA TYR A 151 -14.98 -3.29 5.90
C TYR A 151 -15.63 -2.54 4.74
N SER A 152 -15.32 -1.24 4.62
CA SER A 152 -15.92 -0.40 3.58
C SER A 152 -14.88 0.07 2.58
N VAL A 153 -15.23 0.00 1.29
CA VAL A 153 -14.46 0.57 0.17
C VAL A 153 -15.43 1.32 -0.73
N ASN A 154 -15.14 2.58 -1.03
CA ASN A 154 -15.94 3.42 -1.95
C ASN A 154 -17.46 3.38 -1.66
N ASN A 155 -17.84 3.50 -0.39
CA ASN A 155 -19.23 3.44 0.10
C ASN A 155 -19.93 2.06 -0.06
N SER A 156 -19.19 1.03 -0.42
CA SER A 156 -19.68 -0.36 -0.43
C SER A 156 -19.16 -1.10 0.80
N THR A 157 -20.05 -1.83 1.48
CA THR A 157 -19.69 -2.71 2.57
C THR A 157 -19.38 -4.09 2.03
N ILE A 158 -18.25 -4.65 2.44
CA ILE A 158 -17.79 -5.98 2.08
C ILE A 158 -17.75 -6.80 3.35
N HIS A 159 -18.49 -7.91 3.37
CA HIS A 159 -18.41 -8.89 4.45
C HIS A 159 -17.32 -9.90 4.13
N PHE A 160 -16.60 -10.35 5.15
CA PHE A 160 -15.55 -11.33 4.97
C PHE A 160 -15.48 -12.33 6.13
N GLU A 161 -14.91 -13.50 5.83
CA GLU A 161 -14.55 -14.53 6.79
C GLU A 161 -13.11 -14.97 6.53
N LEU A 162 -12.25 -14.93 7.55
CA LEU A 162 -10.89 -15.45 7.51
C LEU A 162 -10.93 -16.96 7.73
N LYS A 163 -10.97 -17.74 6.65
CA LYS A 163 -11.16 -19.20 6.70
C LYS A 163 -9.90 -19.92 7.16
N LYS A 164 -8.73 -19.51 6.65
CA LYS A 164 -7.48 -20.21 6.95
C LYS A 164 -6.27 -19.30 6.90
N ILE A 165 -5.26 -19.66 7.71
CA ILE A 165 -3.94 -19.00 7.77
C ILE A 165 -2.88 -20.06 7.55
N SER A 166 -1.90 -19.80 6.68
CA SER A 166 -0.80 -20.73 6.40
C SER A 166 0.49 -19.99 6.07
N LYS A 167 1.60 -20.73 6.10
CA LYS A 167 2.90 -20.26 5.63
C LYS A 167 3.18 -20.67 4.19
N THR A 168 2.52 -21.70 3.69
CA THR A 168 2.73 -22.27 2.36
C THR A 168 1.41 -22.48 1.62
N VAL A 169 1.49 -22.56 0.28
CA VAL A 169 0.33 -22.78 -0.59
C VAL A 169 -0.21 -24.20 -0.41
N GLU A 170 0.69 -25.18 -0.23
CA GLU A 170 0.34 -26.58 -0.05
C GLU A 170 -0.55 -26.79 1.17
N GLU A 171 -0.18 -26.16 2.30
CA GLU A 171 -0.98 -26.22 3.53
C GLU A 171 -2.37 -25.60 3.36
N LEU A 172 -2.50 -24.53 2.54
CA LEU A 172 -3.80 -23.94 2.22
C LEU A 172 -4.64 -24.87 1.36
N GLN A 173 -4.05 -25.50 0.33
CA GLN A 173 -4.76 -26.41 -0.58
C GLN A 173 -5.25 -27.67 0.13
N ASP A 174 -4.45 -28.27 0.98
CA ASP A 174 -4.87 -29.43 1.80
C ASP A 174 -6.04 -29.07 2.73
N GLY A 175 -6.08 -27.84 3.22
CA GLY A 175 -7.17 -27.35 4.04
C GLY A 175 -8.47 -27.11 3.29
N ILE A 176 -8.41 -26.64 2.04
CA ILE A 176 -9.58 -26.48 1.17
C ILE A 176 -10.19 -27.85 0.86
N LEU A 177 -9.37 -28.85 0.55
CA LEU A 177 -9.83 -30.22 0.29
C LEU A 177 -10.50 -30.86 1.49
N THR A 178 -10.13 -30.50 2.71
CA THR A 178 -10.78 -30.99 3.94
C THR A 178 -12.11 -30.28 4.21
N LEU A 179 -12.24 -28.98 3.88
CA LEU A 179 -13.48 -28.23 4.06
C LEU A 179 -14.57 -28.60 3.04
N THR A 180 -14.20 -29.11 1.86
CA THR A 180 -15.16 -29.55 0.82
C THR A 180 -15.65 -31.01 1.00
N ARG A 181 -15.10 -31.77 1.96
CA ARG A 181 -15.46 -33.18 2.23
C ARG A 181 -16.27 -33.40 3.51
N GLY A 182 -16.63 -32.36 4.22
CA GLY A 182 -17.46 -32.37 5.42
C GLY A 182 -18.81 -31.72 5.16
#